data_dc845e00213ef70b28712e53e7d344ec
#
_entry.id   dc845e00213ef70b28712e53e7d344ec
#
_cell.length_a   1.000
_cell.length_b   1.000
_cell.length_c   1.000
_cell.angle_alpha   90.00
_cell.angle_beta   90.00
_cell.angle_gamma   90.00
#
_symmetry.space_group_name_H-M   'P 1'
#
loop_
_entity.id
_entity.type
_entity.pdbx_description
1 polymer ?
#
loop_
_entity_poly.entity_id
_entity_poly.type
_entity_poly.pdbx_seq_one_letter_code
_entity_poly.pdbx_strand_id
1 'polypeptide(L)'
;MNSETHVLLEKLGLTEYEAKTLGTLFTLKEAEAPEISRTAQVPKTRVYDVLEKLIQKNLIIEINGRPKLYRAVEAQKAIDLLILGKKIQFDELQKEAIIVKDNIIDFSGKDETGEKVMKVKDKQDFERILGQELLKANKSIQGLTEITDEHNIIHDALMRAKDKNITIKLLNSTVSKKLKNCCEVRQFNHGLNAFVIDGKKVVMAISDFKKDKPDYHFTIMNDHAPMATALNHYFDNHWEKGKKY
;
A
#
# COMPACT_ATOMS: atom_id res chain seq x y z
N MET A 1 10.82 -19.80 28.65
CA MET A 1 10.90 -19.34 27.27
C MET A 1 10.59 -17.84 27.23
N ASN A 2 11.33 -17.06 26.44
CA ASN A 2 11.14 -15.60 26.39
C ASN A 2 9.75 -15.22 25.85
N SER A 3 9.13 -14.22 26.46
CA SER A 3 7.87 -13.60 26.01
C SER A 3 7.90 -13.23 24.52
N GLU A 4 9.05 -12.82 24.01
CA GLU A 4 9.28 -12.46 22.62
C GLU A 4 9.05 -13.61 21.62
N THR A 5 9.41 -14.84 22.01
CA THR A 5 9.22 -16.01 21.13
C THR A 5 7.73 -16.34 20.95
N HIS A 6 6.91 -16.23 21.99
CA HIS A 6 5.46 -16.43 21.87
C HIS A 6 4.83 -15.40 20.96
N VAL A 7 5.16 -14.11 21.17
CA VAL A 7 4.67 -13.01 20.35
C VAL A 7 5.04 -13.21 18.87
N LEU A 8 6.25 -13.69 18.59
CA LEU A 8 6.67 -13.98 17.22
C LEU A 8 5.85 -15.12 16.61
N LEU A 9 5.66 -16.22 17.33
CA LEU A 9 4.89 -17.38 16.87
C LEU A 9 3.43 -16.99 16.56
N GLU A 10 2.81 -16.15 17.40
CA GLU A 10 1.47 -15.61 17.17
C GLU A 10 1.41 -14.72 15.92
N LYS A 11 2.37 -13.81 15.74
CA LYS A 11 2.49 -12.99 14.51
C LYS A 11 2.65 -13.84 13.26
N LEU A 12 3.30 -14.99 13.37
CA LEU A 12 3.45 -15.96 12.29
C LEU A 12 2.19 -16.81 12.05
N GLY A 13 1.11 -16.60 12.81
CA GLY A 13 -0.20 -17.19 12.56
C GLY A 13 -0.57 -18.38 13.44
N LEU A 14 0.12 -18.58 14.56
CA LEU A 14 -0.33 -19.48 15.59
C LEU A 14 -1.31 -18.78 16.54
N THR A 15 -2.27 -19.53 17.03
CA THR A 15 -3.09 -19.08 18.17
C THR A 15 -2.27 -19.07 19.45
N GLU A 16 -2.71 -18.38 20.49
CA GLU A 16 -2.05 -18.31 21.79
C GLU A 16 -1.73 -19.71 22.34
N TYR A 17 -2.69 -20.65 22.28
CA TYR A 17 -2.47 -22.00 22.77
C TYR A 17 -1.51 -22.82 21.90
N GLU A 18 -1.54 -22.63 20.58
CA GLU A 18 -0.57 -23.27 19.67
C GLU A 18 0.84 -22.75 19.94
N ALA A 19 1.01 -21.43 20.11
CA ALA A 19 2.31 -20.83 20.41
C ALA A 19 2.87 -21.30 21.77
N LYS A 20 2.05 -21.34 22.81
CA LYS A 20 2.41 -21.87 24.13
C LYS A 20 2.81 -23.34 24.08
N THR A 21 2.03 -24.17 23.36
CA THR A 21 2.28 -25.59 23.21
C THR A 21 3.57 -25.87 22.46
N LEU A 22 3.77 -25.25 21.32
CA LEU A 22 4.96 -25.41 20.49
C LEU A 22 6.21 -24.94 21.26
N GLY A 23 6.11 -23.80 21.92
CA GLY A 23 7.18 -23.28 22.72
C GLY A 23 7.58 -24.16 23.89
N THR A 24 6.62 -24.78 24.54
CA THR A 24 6.86 -25.77 25.59
C THR A 24 7.59 -26.98 25.04
N LEU A 25 7.20 -27.49 23.89
CA LEU A 25 7.86 -28.62 23.23
C LEU A 25 9.28 -28.31 22.76
N PHE A 26 9.62 -27.08 22.41
CA PHE A 26 11.00 -26.68 22.12
C PHE A 26 11.89 -26.83 23.40
N THR A 27 11.31 -26.66 24.57
CA THR A 27 12.05 -26.78 25.86
C THR A 27 12.12 -28.23 26.32
N LEU A 28 11.01 -28.96 26.26
CA LEU A 28 10.92 -30.32 26.77
C LEU A 28 11.48 -31.39 25.82
N LYS A 29 11.67 -31.02 24.53
CA LYS A 29 12.02 -31.91 23.41
C LYS A 29 10.91 -32.90 23.07
N GLU A 30 10.50 -33.71 24.02
CA GLU A 30 9.42 -34.71 23.94
C GLU A 30 8.60 -34.68 25.22
N ALA A 31 7.28 -34.83 25.12
CA ALA A 31 6.41 -34.91 26.27
C ALA A 31 5.04 -35.54 25.92
N GLU A 32 4.33 -36.01 26.94
CA GLU A 32 2.95 -36.47 26.86
C GLU A 32 1.98 -35.28 26.88
N ALA A 33 0.77 -35.46 26.30
CA ALA A 33 -0.26 -34.43 26.30
C ALA A 33 -0.61 -33.86 27.69
N PRO A 34 -0.72 -34.66 28.77
CA PRO A 34 -0.96 -34.14 30.13
C PRO A 34 0.16 -33.28 30.68
N GLU A 35 1.41 -33.58 30.35
CA GLU A 35 2.57 -32.80 30.74
C GLU A 35 2.64 -31.48 30.00
N ILE A 36 2.41 -31.52 28.65
CA ILE A 36 2.30 -30.34 27.81
C ILE A 36 1.21 -29.41 28.30
N SER A 37 0.02 -29.95 28.61
CA SER A 37 -1.12 -29.18 29.15
C SER A 37 -0.74 -28.40 30.41
N ARG A 38 -0.05 -29.03 31.34
CA ARG A 38 0.37 -28.40 32.60
C ARG A 38 1.44 -27.33 32.38
N THR A 39 2.47 -27.68 31.61
CA THR A 39 3.62 -26.77 31.39
C THR A 39 3.29 -25.60 30.50
N ALA A 40 2.50 -25.80 29.45
CA ALA A 40 2.05 -24.75 28.53
C ALA A 40 0.87 -23.95 29.10
N GLN A 41 0.30 -24.34 30.23
CA GLN A 41 -0.93 -23.75 30.78
C GLN A 41 -2.10 -23.76 29.80
N VAL A 42 -2.24 -24.84 29.04
CA VAL A 42 -3.35 -25.07 28.09
C VAL A 42 -4.34 -26.03 28.77
N PRO A 43 -5.66 -25.71 28.76
CA PRO A 43 -6.68 -26.59 29.33
C PRO A 43 -6.62 -28.01 28.77
N LYS A 44 -6.78 -29.02 29.63
CA LYS A 44 -6.74 -30.45 29.24
C LYS A 44 -7.75 -30.78 28.12
N THR A 45 -8.88 -30.09 28.09
CA THR A 45 -9.91 -30.24 27.07
C THR A 45 -9.50 -29.68 25.71
N ARG A 46 -8.48 -28.82 25.67
CA ARG A 46 -8.02 -28.14 24.45
C ARG A 46 -6.69 -28.65 23.92
N VAL A 47 -5.88 -29.29 24.78
CA VAL A 47 -4.51 -29.68 24.40
C VAL A 47 -4.46 -30.63 23.22
N TYR A 48 -5.40 -31.56 23.12
CA TYR A 48 -5.45 -32.54 22.02
C TYR A 48 -5.79 -31.85 20.69
N ASP A 49 -6.77 -30.94 20.68
CA ASP A 49 -7.12 -30.16 19.48
C ASP A 49 -5.95 -29.29 19.02
N VAL A 50 -5.20 -28.72 19.99
CA VAL A 50 -4.03 -27.89 19.70
C VAL A 50 -2.89 -28.73 19.13
N LEU A 51 -2.64 -29.93 19.70
CA LEU A 51 -1.64 -30.85 19.19
C LEU A 51 -1.97 -31.32 17.79
N GLU A 52 -3.22 -31.66 17.52
CA GLU A 52 -3.67 -32.06 16.18
C GLU A 52 -3.44 -30.94 15.15
N LYS A 53 -3.79 -29.70 15.46
CA LYS A 53 -3.53 -28.54 14.59
C LYS A 53 -2.05 -28.32 14.33
N LEU A 54 -1.20 -28.50 15.34
CA LEU A 54 0.25 -28.38 15.19
C LEU A 54 0.83 -29.52 14.32
N ILE A 55 0.26 -30.73 14.39
CA ILE A 55 0.61 -31.85 13.50
C ILE A 55 0.22 -31.50 12.05
N GLN A 56 -1.01 -31.02 11.82
CA GLN A 56 -1.48 -30.61 10.49
C GLN A 56 -0.61 -29.52 9.88
N LYS A 57 -0.07 -28.62 10.72
CA LYS A 57 0.90 -27.60 10.30
C LYS A 57 2.33 -28.12 10.12
N ASN A 58 2.60 -29.42 10.36
CA ASN A 58 3.91 -30.05 10.32
C ASN A 58 4.93 -29.45 11.30
N LEU A 59 4.47 -28.88 12.43
CA LEU A 59 5.30 -28.26 13.44
C LEU A 59 5.69 -29.21 14.56
N ILE A 60 4.90 -30.29 14.74
CA ILE A 60 5.17 -31.37 15.68
C ILE A 60 4.89 -32.71 15.04
N ILE A 61 5.46 -33.76 15.60
CA ILE A 61 5.23 -35.15 15.25
C ILE A 61 4.68 -35.91 16.45
N GLU A 62 3.73 -36.82 16.21
CA GLU A 62 3.27 -37.78 17.19
C GLU A 62 4.16 -39.05 17.12
N ILE A 63 4.65 -39.48 18.25
CA ILE A 63 5.42 -40.69 18.39
C ILE A 63 4.52 -41.76 19.01
N ASN A 64 4.24 -42.81 18.22
CA ASN A 64 3.41 -43.92 18.68
C ASN A 64 4.07 -44.66 19.83
N GLY A 65 3.34 -44.80 20.91
CA GLY A 65 3.79 -45.48 22.13
C GLY A 65 2.65 -45.58 23.14
N ARG A 66 2.92 -46.21 24.28
CA ARG A 66 2.01 -46.22 25.43
C ARG A 66 2.85 -45.74 26.64
N PRO A 67 2.74 -44.46 27.01
CA PRO A 67 1.90 -43.40 26.48
C PRO A 67 2.39 -42.81 25.13
N LYS A 68 1.50 -42.06 24.42
CA LYS A 68 1.85 -41.30 23.22
C LYS A 68 2.71 -40.10 23.60
N LEU A 69 3.77 -39.86 22.83
CA LEU A 69 4.64 -38.70 22.99
C LEU A 69 4.53 -37.75 21.79
N TYR A 70 4.75 -36.49 22.03
CA TYR A 70 4.78 -35.43 21.03
C TYR A 70 6.13 -34.73 21.03
N ARG A 71 6.68 -34.50 19.85
CA ARG A 71 7.99 -33.86 19.66
C ARG A 71 7.86 -32.71 18.66
N ALA A 72 8.39 -31.55 18.97
CA ALA A 72 8.51 -30.45 18.00
C ALA A 72 9.59 -30.77 16.97
N VAL A 73 9.40 -30.29 15.74
CA VAL A 73 10.48 -30.18 14.76
C VAL A 73 11.51 -29.16 15.27
N GLU A 74 12.71 -29.13 14.69
CA GLU A 74 13.70 -28.11 15.05
C GLU A 74 13.11 -26.70 15.00
N ALA A 75 13.45 -25.87 15.98
CA ALA A 75 12.85 -24.53 16.11
C ALA A 75 13.06 -23.66 14.84
N GLN A 76 14.25 -23.76 14.23
CA GLN A 76 14.55 -23.05 12.99
C GLN A 76 13.62 -23.51 11.86
N LYS A 77 13.48 -24.82 11.68
CA LYS A 77 12.58 -25.41 10.68
C LYS A 77 11.11 -25.04 10.90
N ALA A 78 10.68 -25.01 12.17
CA ALA A 78 9.32 -24.60 12.52
C ALA A 78 9.05 -23.14 12.13
N ILE A 79 9.99 -22.24 12.38
CA ILE A 79 9.89 -20.83 11.98
C ILE A 79 9.84 -20.71 10.46
N ASP A 80 10.70 -21.41 9.72
CA ASP A 80 10.73 -21.40 8.26
C ASP A 80 9.41 -21.89 7.66
N LEU A 81 8.81 -22.95 8.23
CA LEU A 81 7.50 -23.45 7.80
C LEU A 81 6.38 -22.43 8.04
N LEU A 82 6.40 -21.74 9.17
CA LEU A 82 5.42 -20.70 9.47
C LEU A 82 5.57 -19.48 8.54
N ILE A 83 6.80 -19.05 8.26
CA ILE A 83 7.08 -17.97 7.31
C ILE A 83 6.58 -18.35 5.91
N LEU A 84 6.87 -19.58 5.47
CA LEU A 84 6.41 -20.10 4.18
C LEU A 84 4.88 -20.10 4.10
N GLY A 85 4.20 -20.57 5.16
CA GLY A 85 2.74 -20.55 5.23
C GLY A 85 2.16 -19.14 5.13
N LYS A 86 2.77 -18.16 5.80
CA LYS A 86 2.37 -16.75 5.67
C LYS A 86 2.59 -16.19 4.27
N LYS A 87 3.67 -16.56 3.61
CA LYS A 87 3.95 -16.14 2.23
C LYS A 87 2.90 -16.69 1.27
N ILE A 88 2.56 -17.97 1.38
CA ILE A 88 1.51 -18.60 0.56
C ILE A 88 0.17 -17.88 0.78
N GLN A 89 -0.24 -17.63 2.02
CA GLN A 89 -1.48 -16.89 2.33
C GLN A 89 -1.47 -15.48 1.72
N PHE A 90 -0.33 -14.79 1.79
CA PHE A 90 -0.21 -13.47 1.19
C PHE A 90 -0.34 -13.50 -0.33
N ASP A 91 0.31 -14.46 -1.00
CA ASP A 91 0.23 -14.63 -2.45
C ASP A 91 -1.20 -14.99 -2.90
N GLU A 92 -1.93 -15.80 -2.13
CA GLU A 92 -3.35 -16.11 -2.37
C GLU A 92 -4.22 -14.86 -2.23
N LEU A 93 -4.08 -14.09 -1.14
CA LEU A 93 -4.79 -12.84 -0.94
C LEU A 93 -4.49 -11.81 -2.03
N GLN A 94 -3.26 -11.76 -2.54
CA GLN A 94 -2.93 -10.89 -3.67
C GLN A 94 -3.70 -11.29 -4.93
N LYS A 95 -3.79 -12.60 -5.23
CA LYS A 95 -4.56 -13.09 -6.39
C LYS A 95 -6.05 -12.75 -6.25
N GLU A 96 -6.64 -13.01 -5.09
CA GLU A 96 -8.03 -12.64 -4.81
C GLU A 96 -8.26 -11.14 -4.95
N ALA A 97 -7.35 -10.32 -4.41
CA ALA A 97 -7.44 -8.86 -4.52
C ALA A 97 -7.39 -8.36 -5.97
N ILE A 98 -6.62 -9.02 -6.85
CA ILE A 98 -6.57 -8.70 -8.28
C ILE A 98 -7.93 -8.98 -8.92
N ILE A 99 -8.53 -10.16 -8.67
CA ILE A 99 -9.84 -10.54 -9.20
C ILE A 99 -10.93 -9.56 -8.75
N VAL A 100 -10.94 -9.22 -7.46
CA VAL A 100 -11.90 -8.26 -6.90
C VAL A 100 -11.69 -6.86 -7.50
N LYS A 101 -10.44 -6.45 -7.68
CA LYS A 101 -10.11 -5.16 -8.29
C LYS A 101 -10.61 -5.07 -9.73
N ASP A 102 -10.41 -6.11 -10.52
CA ASP A 102 -10.88 -6.15 -11.92
C ASP A 102 -12.41 -6.11 -11.99
N ASN A 103 -13.10 -6.81 -11.10
CA ASN A 103 -14.56 -6.75 -10.99
C ASN A 103 -15.07 -5.38 -10.55
N ILE A 104 -14.37 -4.67 -9.64
CA ILE A 104 -14.73 -3.31 -9.22
C ILE A 104 -14.53 -2.31 -10.36
N ILE A 105 -13.49 -2.49 -11.17
CA ILE A 105 -13.23 -1.62 -12.33
C ILE A 105 -14.36 -1.76 -13.36
N ASP A 106 -14.88 -2.95 -13.61
CA ASP A 106 -16.02 -3.17 -14.51
C ASP A 106 -17.31 -2.49 -14.02
N PHE A 107 -17.53 -2.40 -12.72
CA PHE A 107 -18.66 -1.64 -12.17
C PHE A 107 -18.48 -0.11 -12.28
N SER A 108 -17.25 0.37 -12.30
CA SER A 108 -16.94 1.80 -12.47
C SER A 108 -16.79 2.22 -13.93
N GLY A 109 -16.84 1.27 -14.86
CA GLY A 109 -16.64 1.43 -16.31
C GLY A 109 -17.80 2.02 -17.11
N LYS A 110 -18.78 2.68 -16.49
CA LYS A 110 -19.57 3.68 -17.20
C LYS A 110 -18.68 4.89 -17.37
N ASP A 111 -18.27 5.14 -18.61
CA ASP A 111 -17.55 6.34 -19.03
C ASP A 111 -18.08 7.55 -18.26
N GLU A 112 -17.28 8.02 -17.30
CA GLU A 112 -17.53 9.29 -16.64
C GLU A 112 -17.22 10.40 -17.64
N THR A 113 -18.02 10.46 -18.72
CA THR A 113 -18.04 11.58 -19.64
C THR A 113 -18.69 12.74 -18.93
N GLY A 114 -17.92 13.73 -18.52
CA GLY A 114 -18.45 14.93 -17.91
C GLY A 114 -17.46 15.66 -17.00
N GLU A 115 -17.83 16.88 -16.67
CA GLU A 115 -17.12 17.68 -15.69
C GLU A 115 -17.54 17.25 -14.28
N LYS A 116 -16.56 17.05 -13.40
CA LYS A 116 -16.78 16.86 -11.98
C LYS A 116 -16.22 18.06 -11.22
N VAL A 117 -17.08 18.76 -10.52
CA VAL A 117 -16.68 19.79 -9.56
C VAL A 117 -16.90 19.22 -8.15
N MET A 118 -15.83 19.15 -7.40
CA MET A 118 -15.85 18.58 -6.04
C MET A 118 -15.27 19.55 -5.04
N LYS A 119 -15.92 19.64 -3.87
CA LYS A 119 -15.33 20.23 -2.68
C LYS A 119 -14.90 19.11 -1.76
N VAL A 120 -13.64 19.12 -1.32
CA VAL A 120 -13.08 18.11 -0.43
C VAL A 120 -12.92 18.65 0.98
N LYS A 121 -12.94 17.75 1.94
CA LYS A 121 -12.97 18.08 3.36
C LYS A 121 -11.68 18.73 3.84
N ASP A 122 -10.56 18.21 3.41
CA ASP A 122 -9.25 18.60 3.90
C ASP A 122 -8.12 18.37 2.87
N LYS A 123 -6.91 18.79 3.25
CA LYS A 123 -5.70 18.64 2.42
C LYS A 123 -5.41 17.18 2.06
N GLN A 124 -5.65 16.26 2.97
CA GLN A 124 -5.31 14.85 2.76
C GLN A 124 -6.24 14.21 1.71
N ASP A 125 -7.53 14.49 1.77
CA ASP A 125 -8.48 14.03 0.76
C ASP A 125 -8.18 14.67 -0.61
N PHE A 126 -7.78 15.95 -0.61
CA PHE A 126 -7.32 16.64 -1.80
C PHE A 126 -6.13 15.91 -2.44
N GLU A 127 -5.07 15.63 -1.68
CA GLU A 127 -3.88 14.94 -2.18
C GLU A 127 -4.20 13.52 -2.67
N ARG A 128 -5.12 12.80 -1.98
CA ARG A 128 -5.56 11.45 -2.38
C ARG A 128 -6.26 11.45 -3.73
N ILE A 129 -7.22 12.37 -3.93
CA ILE A 129 -7.97 12.47 -5.19
C ILE A 129 -7.03 12.86 -6.33
N LEU A 130 -6.20 13.89 -6.13
CA LEU A 130 -5.21 14.28 -7.13
C LEU A 130 -4.26 13.14 -7.46
N GLY A 131 -3.70 12.46 -6.44
CA GLY A 131 -2.84 11.31 -6.62
C GLY A 131 -3.49 10.18 -7.43
N GLN A 132 -4.77 9.88 -7.15
CA GLN A 132 -5.53 8.89 -7.92
C GLN A 132 -5.69 9.29 -9.39
N GLU A 133 -5.95 10.56 -9.67
CA GLU A 133 -6.08 11.04 -11.04
C GLU A 133 -4.75 10.99 -11.81
N LEU A 134 -3.64 11.35 -11.16
CA LEU A 134 -2.29 11.24 -11.73
C LEU A 134 -1.89 9.80 -12.05
N LEU A 135 -2.29 8.83 -11.20
CA LEU A 135 -2.03 7.40 -11.41
C LEU A 135 -2.79 6.78 -12.60
N LYS A 136 -3.85 7.45 -13.10
CA LYS A 136 -4.61 7.04 -14.28
C LYS A 136 -3.92 7.42 -15.60
N ALA A 137 -2.82 8.18 -15.55
CA ALA A 137 -2.04 8.54 -16.72
C ALA A 137 -1.47 7.30 -17.42
N ASN A 138 -1.50 7.33 -18.76
CA ASN A 138 -0.96 6.27 -19.61
C ASN A 138 0.23 6.74 -20.48
N LYS A 139 0.35 8.04 -20.75
CA LYS A 139 1.37 8.61 -21.65
C LYS A 139 2.14 9.75 -21.03
N SER A 140 1.43 10.76 -20.54
CA SER A 140 2.07 12.00 -20.10
C SER A 140 1.28 12.74 -19.03
N ILE A 141 2.02 13.46 -18.19
CA ILE A 141 1.50 14.42 -17.22
C ILE A 141 2.25 15.74 -17.43
N GLN A 142 1.51 16.80 -17.72
CA GLN A 142 2.03 18.17 -17.70
C GLN A 142 1.31 18.93 -16.60
N GLY A 143 2.04 19.72 -15.80
CA GLY A 143 1.44 20.43 -14.69
C GLY A 143 2.03 21.82 -14.44
N LEU A 144 1.13 22.74 -14.13
CA LEU A 144 1.39 24.05 -13.57
C LEU A 144 1.07 23.95 -12.09
N THR A 145 2.07 23.94 -11.19
CA THR A 145 1.84 23.45 -9.84
C THR A 145 2.56 24.28 -8.76
N GLU A 146 2.06 24.18 -7.54
CA GLU A 146 2.70 24.71 -6.34
C GLU A 146 3.01 23.57 -5.33
N ILE A 147 3.48 22.44 -5.83
CA ILE A 147 3.81 21.27 -5.01
C ILE A 147 5.03 21.56 -4.14
N THR A 148 4.94 21.27 -2.85
CA THR A 148 6.04 21.35 -1.88
C THR A 148 6.46 19.96 -1.39
N ASP A 149 7.55 19.85 -0.66
CA ASP A 149 8.04 18.58 -0.09
C ASP A 149 7.09 17.91 0.90
N GLU A 150 6.07 18.65 1.39
CA GLU A 150 5.08 18.13 2.32
C GLU A 150 3.96 17.31 1.66
N HIS A 151 3.77 17.44 0.34
CA HIS A 151 2.73 16.72 -0.42
C HIS A 151 3.17 15.29 -0.75
N ASN A 152 3.36 14.46 0.29
CA ASN A 152 3.92 13.11 0.15
C ASN A 152 3.10 12.21 -0.78
N ILE A 153 1.76 12.28 -0.70
CA ILE A 153 0.86 11.44 -1.53
C ILE A 153 1.01 11.78 -3.01
N ILE A 154 1.18 13.07 -3.33
CA ILE A 154 1.40 13.51 -4.71
C ILE A 154 2.78 13.06 -5.21
N HIS A 155 3.82 13.19 -4.38
CA HIS A 155 5.16 12.69 -4.71
C HIS A 155 5.17 11.19 -4.99
N ASP A 156 4.50 10.38 -4.16
CA ASP A 156 4.37 8.93 -4.36
C ASP A 156 3.63 8.60 -5.66
N ALA A 157 2.56 9.35 -5.97
CA ALA A 157 1.82 9.16 -7.22
C ALA A 157 2.67 9.47 -8.45
N LEU A 158 3.42 10.59 -8.44
CA LEU A 158 4.34 10.97 -9.52
C LEU A 158 5.48 9.95 -9.67
N MET A 159 6.03 9.44 -8.57
CA MET A 159 7.08 8.42 -8.60
C MET A 159 6.56 7.13 -9.26
N ARG A 160 5.39 6.65 -8.85
CA ARG A 160 4.75 5.47 -9.45
C ARG A 160 4.40 5.67 -10.93
N ALA A 161 4.00 6.87 -11.33
CA ALA A 161 3.78 7.19 -12.74
C ALA A 161 5.09 7.16 -13.53
N LYS A 162 6.19 7.68 -12.97
CA LYS A 162 7.52 7.59 -13.54
C LYS A 162 7.99 6.13 -13.72
N ASP A 163 7.75 5.27 -12.73
CA ASP A 163 8.09 3.84 -12.78
C ASP A 163 7.34 3.10 -13.91
N LYS A 164 6.19 3.63 -14.32
CA LYS A 164 5.43 3.17 -15.51
C LYS A 164 5.90 3.78 -16.83
N ASN A 165 7.02 4.51 -16.83
CA ASN A 165 7.56 5.23 -18.00
C ASN A 165 6.64 6.36 -18.52
N ILE A 166 5.81 6.96 -17.66
CA ILE A 166 5.01 8.13 -18.01
C ILE A 166 5.92 9.36 -18.08
N THR A 167 5.81 10.14 -19.13
CA THR A 167 6.54 11.41 -19.26
C THR A 167 5.91 12.46 -18.36
N ILE A 168 6.68 12.99 -17.40
CA ILE A 168 6.17 13.97 -16.43
C ILE A 168 6.99 15.26 -16.52
N LYS A 169 6.30 16.37 -16.82
CA LYS A 169 6.90 17.72 -16.89
C LYS A 169 6.10 18.68 -16.02
N LEU A 170 6.76 19.35 -15.10
CA LEU A 170 6.12 20.32 -14.21
C LEU A 170 6.79 21.69 -14.27
N LEU A 171 5.97 22.72 -14.41
CA LEU A 171 6.32 24.10 -14.04
C LEU A 171 5.84 24.30 -12.60
N ASN A 172 6.77 24.42 -11.66
CA ASN A 172 6.45 24.54 -10.25
C ASN A 172 7.02 25.83 -9.65
N SER A 173 6.32 26.44 -8.71
CA SER A 173 6.78 27.68 -8.06
C SER A 173 8.10 27.48 -7.30
N THR A 174 8.33 26.27 -6.78
CA THR A 174 9.55 25.88 -6.05
C THR A 174 10.08 24.57 -6.60
N VAL A 175 11.40 24.35 -6.53
CA VAL A 175 12.01 23.09 -6.98
C VAL A 175 12.74 22.42 -5.85
N SER A 176 12.29 21.25 -5.46
CA SER A 176 12.88 20.42 -4.43
C SER A 176 13.61 19.19 -5.00
N LYS A 177 14.42 18.55 -4.15
CA LYS A 177 15.06 17.27 -4.52
C LYS A 177 14.02 16.16 -4.78
N LYS A 178 12.93 16.13 -4.01
CA LYS A 178 11.87 15.14 -4.20
C LYS A 178 11.22 15.27 -5.58
N LEU A 179 10.87 16.50 -6.00
CA LEU A 179 10.30 16.73 -7.34
C LEU A 179 11.26 16.36 -8.46
N LYS A 180 12.54 16.70 -8.34
CA LYS A 180 13.56 16.31 -9.34
C LYS A 180 13.69 14.80 -9.52
N ASN A 181 13.48 14.04 -8.44
CA ASN A 181 13.52 12.59 -8.51
C ASN A 181 12.30 11.99 -9.23
N CYS A 182 11.15 12.68 -9.18
CA CYS A 182 9.90 12.19 -9.75
C CYS A 182 9.71 12.58 -11.22
N CYS A 183 10.20 13.75 -11.64
CA CYS A 183 9.83 14.35 -12.93
C CYS A 183 10.87 15.36 -13.45
N GLU A 184 10.71 15.76 -14.71
CA GLU A 184 11.38 16.95 -15.23
C GLU A 184 10.64 18.18 -14.71
N VAL A 185 11.32 18.98 -13.90
CA VAL A 185 10.73 20.17 -13.27
C VAL A 185 11.55 21.42 -13.55
N ARG A 186 10.85 22.50 -13.88
CA ARG A 186 11.44 23.84 -14.01
C ARG A 186 10.74 24.80 -13.06
N GLN A 187 11.48 25.75 -12.51
CA GLN A 187 10.91 26.77 -11.64
C GLN A 187 10.28 27.88 -12.46
N PHE A 188 9.00 28.12 -12.22
CA PHE A 188 8.25 29.21 -12.80
C PHE A 188 7.13 29.64 -11.85
N ASN A 189 6.99 30.93 -11.59
CA ASN A 189 5.96 31.45 -10.70
C ASN A 189 4.70 31.79 -11.51
N HIS A 190 3.59 31.11 -11.26
CA HIS A 190 2.35 31.23 -12.07
C HIS A 190 1.06 31.27 -11.24
N GLY A 191 1.06 30.86 -9.97
CA GLY A 191 -0.15 30.86 -9.13
C GLY A 191 -1.27 29.91 -9.56
N LEU A 192 -0.98 28.91 -10.40
CA LEU A 192 -1.94 27.91 -10.89
C LEU A 192 -1.66 26.54 -10.29
N ASN A 193 -2.71 25.74 -10.15
CA ASN A 193 -2.62 24.31 -9.87
C ASN A 193 -3.50 23.56 -10.87
N ALA A 194 -2.91 23.20 -12.00
CA ALA A 194 -3.60 22.54 -13.09
C ALA A 194 -2.72 21.45 -13.70
N PHE A 195 -3.32 20.32 -14.04
CA PHE A 195 -2.66 19.21 -14.70
C PHE A 195 -3.39 18.87 -15.99
N VAL A 196 -2.62 18.57 -17.01
CA VAL A 196 -3.11 17.93 -18.23
C VAL A 196 -2.55 16.52 -18.28
N ILE A 197 -3.43 15.55 -18.29
CA ILE A 197 -3.11 14.11 -18.29
C ILE A 197 -3.45 13.58 -19.69
N ASP A 198 -2.49 12.90 -20.31
CA ASP A 198 -2.59 12.29 -21.64
C ASP A 198 -3.07 13.25 -22.75
N GLY A 199 -2.84 14.55 -22.56
CA GLY A 199 -3.17 15.60 -23.52
C GLY A 199 -4.66 15.96 -23.63
N LYS A 200 -5.56 15.35 -22.83
CA LYS A 200 -7.02 15.56 -22.94
C LYS A 200 -7.76 15.68 -21.61
N LYS A 201 -7.29 15.03 -20.58
CA LYS A 201 -7.89 15.14 -19.26
C LYS A 201 -7.28 16.31 -18.50
N VAL A 202 -8.11 17.18 -17.95
CA VAL A 202 -7.71 18.34 -17.19
C VAL A 202 -8.12 18.17 -15.73
N VAL A 203 -7.21 18.37 -14.81
CA VAL A 203 -7.47 18.46 -13.37
C VAL A 203 -7.04 19.83 -12.90
N MET A 204 -7.99 20.66 -12.46
CA MET A 204 -7.71 21.97 -11.90
C MET A 204 -8.02 21.97 -10.43
N ALA A 205 -7.01 22.35 -9.63
CA ALA A 205 -7.17 22.54 -8.20
C ALA A 205 -7.27 24.02 -7.89
N ILE A 206 -8.40 24.42 -7.37
CA ILE A 206 -8.65 25.81 -6.93
C ILE A 206 -8.44 25.82 -5.42
N SER A 207 -7.18 25.89 -4.99
CA SER A 207 -6.85 26.07 -3.58
C SER A 207 -5.53 26.82 -3.48
N ASP A 208 -5.48 27.68 -2.49
CA ASP A 208 -4.24 28.32 -2.11
C ASP A 208 -3.57 27.47 -1.04
N PHE A 209 -2.58 26.68 -1.43
CA PHE A 209 -1.81 25.83 -0.50
C PHE A 209 -1.06 26.63 0.57
N LYS A 210 -1.00 27.96 0.45
CA LYS A 210 -0.31 28.85 1.38
C LYS A 210 -1.21 29.35 2.52
N LYS A 211 -2.52 29.08 2.45
CA LYS A 211 -3.47 29.50 3.50
C LYS A 211 -3.52 28.49 4.64
N ASP A 212 -3.63 28.94 5.87
CA ASP A 212 -3.77 28.11 7.08
C ASP A 212 -5.04 27.24 7.06
N LYS A 213 -6.09 27.72 6.41
CA LYS A 213 -7.35 26.97 6.17
C LYS A 213 -7.75 27.10 4.71
N PRO A 214 -7.08 26.37 3.80
CA PRO A 214 -7.42 26.42 2.39
C PRO A 214 -8.74 25.73 2.12
N ASP A 215 -9.56 26.36 1.26
CA ASP A 215 -10.68 25.66 0.64
C ASP A 215 -10.13 24.81 -0.53
N TYR A 216 -10.44 23.52 -0.50
CA TYR A 216 -9.97 22.58 -1.52
C TYR A 216 -11.10 22.27 -2.50
N HIS A 217 -10.98 22.79 -3.70
CA HIS A 217 -11.91 22.54 -4.79
C HIS A 217 -11.19 21.92 -5.97
N PHE A 218 -11.82 20.93 -6.59
CA PHE A 218 -11.36 20.33 -7.83
C PHE A 218 -12.37 20.52 -8.92
N THR A 219 -11.87 20.73 -10.12
CA THR A 219 -12.61 20.50 -11.34
C THR A 219 -11.85 19.44 -12.15
N ILE A 220 -12.50 18.35 -12.47
CA ILE A 220 -11.97 17.27 -13.29
C ILE A 220 -12.79 17.25 -14.57
N MET A 221 -12.12 17.47 -15.71
CA MET A 221 -12.68 17.42 -17.05
C MET A 221 -12.05 16.23 -17.77
N ASN A 222 -12.79 15.14 -17.93
CA ASN A 222 -12.23 13.86 -18.38
C ASN A 222 -11.83 13.85 -19.87
N ASP A 223 -12.53 14.59 -20.73
CA ASP A 223 -12.25 14.67 -22.16
C ASP A 223 -12.59 16.07 -22.69
N HIS A 224 -11.84 17.08 -22.24
CA HIS A 224 -12.08 18.47 -22.61
C HIS A 224 -10.91 19.02 -23.43
N ALA A 225 -10.85 18.62 -24.70
CA ALA A 225 -9.77 19.00 -25.61
C ALA A 225 -9.49 20.51 -25.69
N PRO A 226 -10.48 21.42 -25.73
CA PRO A 226 -10.20 22.86 -25.76
C PRO A 226 -9.44 23.36 -24.54
N MET A 227 -9.82 22.93 -23.34
CA MET A 227 -9.14 23.34 -22.10
C MET A 227 -7.73 22.73 -22.01
N ALA A 228 -7.60 21.44 -22.35
CA ALA A 228 -6.31 20.76 -22.39
C ALA A 228 -5.36 21.46 -23.37
N THR A 229 -5.84 21.83 -24.56
CA THR A 229 -5.05 22.56 -25.56
C THR A 229 -4.61 23.94 -25.04
N ALA A 230 -5.51 24.69 -24.42
CA ALA A 230 -5.19 26.00 -23.85
C ALA A 230 -4.13 25.92 -22.75
N LEU A 231 -4.26 24.96 -21.84
CA LEU A 231 -3.29 24.73 -20.77
C LEU A 231 -1.94 24.23 -21.31
N ASN A 232 -1.94 23.33 -22.29
CA ASN A 232 -0.71 22.87 -22.93
C ASN A 232 0.00 24.02 -23.65
N HIS A 233 -0.74 24.83 -24.39
CA HIS A 233 -0.16 26.01 -25.05
C HIS A 233 0.43 27.00 -24.05
N TYR A 234 -0.27 27.25 -22.94
CA TYR A 234 0.27 28.09 -21.86
C TYR A 234 1.52 27.45 -21.25
N PHE A 235 1.52 26.16 -20.98
CA PHE A 235 2.64 25.41 -20.44
C PHE A 235 3.87 25.51 -21.37
N ASP A 236 3.70 25.20 -22.66
CA ASP A 236 4.79 25.17 -23.64
C ASP A 236 5.42 26.58 -23.81
N ASN A 237 4.61 27.64 -23.85
CA ASN A 237 5.08 29.01 -23.93
C ASN A 237 5.94 29.46 -22.72
N HIS A 238 5.74 28.82 -21.57
CA HIS A 238 6.45 29.14 -20.35
C HIS A 238 7.52 28.10 -19.98
N TRP A 239 7.50 26.93 -20.60
CA TRP A 239 8.46 25.87 -20.34
C TRP A 239 9.90 26.33 -20.58
N GLU A 240 10.18 26.99 -21.70
CA GLU A 240 11.52 27.48 -22.01
C GLU A 240 11.97 28.66 -21.12
N LYS A 241 11.02 29.39 -20.56
CA LYS A 241 11.29 30.50 -19.61
C LYS A 241 11.52 29.98 -18.19
N GLY A 242 11.11 28.77 -17.89
CA GLY A 242 11.31 28.15 -16.59
C GLY A 242 12.80 27.89 -16.31
N LYS A 243 13.24 28.25 -15.10
CA LYS A 243 14.63 28.06 -14.66
C LYS A 243 14.90 26.57 -14.43
N LYS A 244 15.91 26.04 -15.11
CA LYS A 244 16.45 24.70 -14.86
C LYS A 244 17.36 24.70 -13.63
N TYR A 245 17.36 23.62 -12.83
CA TYR A 245 18.20 23.45 -11.64
C TYR A 245 18.99 22.16 -11.68
#